data_cea26e0964aa5aaf7df95a39332ee888
#
_entry.id   cea26e0964aa5aaf7df95a39332ee888
#
_cell.length_a   1.000
_cell.length_b   1.000
_cell.length_c   1.000
_cell.angle_alpha   90.00
_cell.angle_beta   90.00
_cell.angle_gamma   90.00
#
_symmetry.space_group_name_H-M   'P 1'
#
loop_
_entity.id
_entity.type
_entity.pdbx_description
1 polymer ?
#
loop_
_entity_poly.entity_id
_entity_poly.type
_entity_poly.pdbx_seq_one_letter_code
_entity_poly.pdbx_strand_id
1 'polypeptide(L)'
;MDTTEPPAFQRARSPEHRERRARDLLQAAAELAQSGGTRTVTLKGIAQRAGVHASAVRGYFASREEILLRLATASWQAWSRDLTEQLTGAGPLDANGLARSIAASLAEHPLFCDLLAHAAVSLEREVPIDCLHEYKSAAIRAVDELADAFHRALPALSRADGREVAAAATALAPAFWQYANPGETLELLYERVPQLASARCDFEPRMTVLLTALINGLAGPRT
;
A
#
# COMPACT_ATOMS: atom_id res chain seq x y z
N MET A 1 -26.99 -49.88 -34.04
CA MET A 1 -27.09 -49.37 -32.69
C MET A 1 -25.81 -48.56 -32.43
N ASP A 2 -25.91 -47.29 -32.70
CA ASP A 2 -24.79 -46.37 -32.63
C ASP A 2 -24.94 -45.58 -31.29
N THR A 3 -24.11 -45.93 -30.32
CA THR A 3 -24.09 -45.29 -29.00
C THR A 3 -23.08 -44.19 -29.03
N THR A 4 -23.52 -43.00 -29.45
CA THR A 4 -22.73 -41.77 -29.33
C THR A 4 -22.72 -41.35 -27.87
N GLU A 5 -21.57 -41.57 -27.23
CA GLU A 5 -21.27 -41.05 -25.87
C GLU A 5 -21.23 -39.52 -25.93
N PRO A 6 -21.90 -38.77 -25.03
CA PRO A 6 -21.84 -37.33 -25.05
C PRO A 6 -20.45 -36.86 -24.58
N PRO A 7 -19.90 -35.78 -25.20
CA PRO A 7 -18.57 -35.27 -24.86
C PRO A 7 -18.50 -34.87 -23.40
N ALA A 8 -17.55 -35.45 -22.68
CA ALA A 8 -17.23 -35.12 -21.30
C ALA A 8 -16.91 -33.60 -21.21
N PHE A 9 -17.75 -32.87 -20.48
CA PHE A 9 -17.59 -31.45 -20.22
C PHE A 9 -16.33 -31.25 -19.35
N GLN A 10 -15.19 -30.97 -19.99
CA GLN A 10 -13.93 -30.65 -19.34
C GLN A 10 -14.05 -29.33 -18.59
N ARG A 11 -14.59 -29.36 -17.38
CA ARG A 11 -14.50 -28.30 -16.36
C ARG A 11 -13.38 -28.62 -15.37
N ALA A 12 -12.18 -28.83 -15.85
CA ALA A 12 -10.98 -28.68 -15.05
C ALA A 12 -10.28 -27.41 -15.48
N ARG A 13 -10.74 -26.24 -14.96
CA ARG A 13 -9.91 -25.04 -14.97
C ARG A 13 -8.73 -25.36 -14.07
N SER A 14 -7.53 -25.53 -14.64
CA SER A 14 -6.32 -25.84 -13.87
C SER A 14 -6.13 -24.77 -12.79
N PRO A 15 -5.54 -25.11 -11.64
CA PRO A 15 -5.18 -24.13 -10.60
C PRO A 15 -4.44 -22.90 -11.18
N GLU A 16 -3.57 -23.11 -12.14
CA GLU A 16 -2.82 -22.06 -12.85
C GLU A 16 -3.73 -21.05 -13.59
N HIS A 17 -4.78 -21.53 -14.25
CA HIS A 17 -5.77 -20.64 -14.88
C HIS A 17 -6.55 -19.82 -13.86
N ARG A 18 -6.84 -20.42 -12.70
CA ARG A 18 -7.51 -19.72 -11.61
C ARG A 18 -6.62 -18.63 -11.03
N GLU A 19 -5.35 -18.93 -10.76
CA GLU A 19 -4.37 -17.95 -10.24
C GLU A 19 -4.10 -16.82 -11.24
N ARG A 20 -3.94 -17.16 -12.52
CA ARG A 20 -3.78 -16.15 -13.57
C ARG A 20 -4.97 -15.19 -13.60
N ARG A 21 -6.19 -15.72 -13.58
CA ARG A 21 -7.40 -14.88 -13.58
C ARG A 21 -7.52 -14.02 -12.31
N ALA A 22 -7.16 -14.56 -11.16
CA ALA A 22 -7.11 -13.77 -9.92
C ALA A 22 -6.11 -12.62 -10.03
N ARG A 23 -4.93 -12.84 -10.60
CA ARG A 23 -3.94 -11.78 -10.88
C ARG A 23 -4.46 -10.72 -11.85
N ASP A 24 -5.13 -11.12 -12.95
CA ASP A 24 -5.74 -10.19 -13.91
C ASP A 24 -6.77 -9.26 -13.22
N LEU A 25 -7.59 -9.81 -12.30
CA LEU A 25 -8.57 -9.04 -11.53
C LEU A 25 -7.91 -8.08 -10.52
N LEU A 26 -6.84 -8.51 -9.84
CA LEU A 26 -6.07 -7.65 -8.95
C LEU A 26 -5.38 -6.52 -9.74
N GLN A 27 -4.84 -6.81 -10.90
CA GLN A 27 -4.26 -5.80 -11.78
C GLN A 27 -5.30 -4.76 -12.22
N ALA A 28 -6.48 -5.21 -12.65
CA ALA A 28 -7.58 -4.31 -13.01
C ALA A 28 -8.02 -3.42 -11.82
N ALA A 29 -8.03 -3.96 -10.60
CA ALA A 29 -8.33 -3.20 -9.39
C ALA A 29 -7.25 -2.17 -9.07
N ALA A 30 -5.96 -2.53 -9.21
CA ALA A 30 -4.84 -1.62 -9.02
C ALA A 30 -4.88 -0.43 -10.00
N GLU A 31 -5.15 -0.69 -11.28
CA GLU A 31 -5.27 0.34 -12.30
C GLU A 31 -6.43 1.31 -12.02
N LEU A 32 -7.59 0.80 -11.55
CA LEU A 32 -8.72 1.64 -11.14
C LEU A 32 -8.36 2.49 -9.92
N ALA A 33 -7.69 1.90 -8.93
CA ALA A 33 -7.26 2.62 -7.73
C ALA A 33 -6.23 3.71 -8.04
N GLN A 34 -5.29 3.44 -8.94
CA GLN A 34 -4.30 4.43 -9.39
C GLN A 34 -4.92 5.61 -10.15
N SER A 35 -5.97 5.36 -10.93
CA SER A 35 -6.61 6.40 -11.73
C SER A 35 -7.63 7.26 -10.97
N GLY A 36 -8.29 6.72 -9.95
CA GLY A 36 -9.40 7.39 -9.27
C GLY A 36 -9.41 7.24 -7.74
N GLY A 37 -8.35 6.67 -7.16
CA GLY A 37 -8.27 6.34 -5.75
C GLY A 37 -9.02 5.06 -5.39
N THR A 38 -8.65 4.46 -4.24
CA THR A 38 -9.26 3.20 -3.76
C THR A 38 -10.77 3.30 -3.56
N ARG A 39 -11.28 4.51 -3.25
CA ARG A 39 -12.71 4.75 -3.05
C ARG A 39 -13.56 4.51 -4.30
N THR A 40 -12.99 4.66 -5.49
CA THR A 40 -13.71 4.47 -6.77
C THR A 40 -13.76 3.01 -7.23
N VAL A 41 -12.93 2.15 -6.64
CA VAL A 41 -12.85 0.74 -7.00
C VAL A 41 -14.14 0.02 -6.60
N THR A 42 -14.79 -0.62 -7.56
CA THR A 42 -15.99 -1.43 -7.36
C THR A 42 -15.86 -2.79 -8.05
N LEU A 43 -16.56 -3.82 -7.56
CA LEU A 43 -16.54 -5.14 -8.22
C LEU A 43 -17.02 -5.07 -9.67
N LYS A 44 -17.97 -4.18 -9.96
CA LYS A 44 -18.45 -3.93 -11.34
C LYS A 44 -17.36 -3.28 -12.20
N GLY A 45 -16.69 -2.26 -11.66
CA GLY A 45 -15.58 -1.60 -12.37
C GLY A 45 -14.43 -2.55 -12.66
N ILE A 46 -14.05 -3.38 -11.68
CA ILE A 46 -13.03 -4.43 -11.86
C ILE A 46 -13.43 -5.40 -12.98
N ALA A 47 -14.68 -5.89 -12.97
CA ALA A 47 -15.18 -6.80 -13.98
C ALA A 47 -15.14 -6.18 -15.38
N GLN A 48 -15.58 -4.93 -15.53
CA GLN A 48 -15.55 -4.18 -16.79
C GLN A 48 -14.11 -4.01 -17.29
N ARG A 49 -13.18 -3.62 -16.40
CA ARG A 49 -11.77 -3.41 -16.75
C ARG A 49 -11.07 -4.70 -17.17
N ALA A 50 -11.38 -5.81 -16.48
CA ALA A 50 -10.83 -7.14 -16.79
C ALA A 50 -11.55 -7.87 -17.95
N GLY A 51 -12.57 -7.29 -18.55
CA GLY A 51 -13.33 -7.90 -19.65
C GLY A 51 -14.11 -9.15 -19.24
N VAL A 52 -14.65 -9.19 -18.00
CA VAL A 52 -15.40 -10.33 -17.48
C VAL A 52 -16.78 -9.89 -16.96
N HIS A 53 -17.67 -10.87 -16.74
CA HIS A 53 -18.95 -10.58 -16.10
C HIS A 53 -18.77 -10.36 -14.58
N ALA A 54 -19.56 -9.47 -13.95
CA ALA A 54 -19.45 -9.13 -12.54
C ALA A 54 -19.57 -10.35 -11.60
N SER A 55 -20.39 -11.35 -11.97
CA SER A 55 -20.50 -12.61 -11.21
C SER A 55 -19.20 -13.43 -11.20
N ALA A 56 -18.35 -13.27 -12.21
CA ALA A 56 -17.07 -13.97 -12.26
C ALA A 56 -16.11 -13.46 -11.17
N VAL A 57 -16.09 -12.16 -10.86
CA VAL A 57 -15.25 -11.59 -9.80
C VAL A 57 -15.54 -12.24 -8.45
N ARG A 58 -16.83 -12.43 -8.13
CA ARG A 58 -17.27 -13.09 -6.87
C ARG A 58 -16.88 -14.56 -6.77
N GLY A 59 -16.52 -15.21 -7.88
CA GLY A 59 -15.97 -16.56 -7.87
C GLY A 59 -14.50 -16.63 -7.43
N TYR A 60 -13.81 -15.49 -7.33
CA TYR A 60 -12.39 -15.38 -6.93
C TYR A 60 -12.21 -14.68 -5.60
N PHE A 61 -13.02 -13.66 -5.30
CA PHE A 61 -12.90 -12.80 -4.11
C PHE A 61 -14.26 -12.65 -3.43
N ALA A 62 -14.28 -12.77 -2.11
CA ALA A 62 -15.50 -12.66 -1.32
C ALA A 62 -16.06 -11.22 -1.32
N SER A 63 -15.18 -10.20 -1.34
CA SER A 63 -15.56 -8.81 -1.25
C SER A 63 -14.58 -7.90 -2.02
N ARG A 64 -14.97 -6.63 -2.17
CA ARG A 64 -14.09 -5.55 -2.62
C ARG A 64 -12.93 -5.34 -1.64
N GLU A 65 -13.22 -5.41 -0.37
CA GLU A 65 -12.28 -5.24 0.73
C GLU A 65 -11.18 -6.30 0.69
N GLU A 66 -11.51 -7.56 0.37
CA GLU A 66 -10.51 -8.61 0.15
C GLU A 66 -9.56 -8.25 -0.99
N ILE A 67 -10.08 -7.76 -2.12
CA ILE A 67 -9.25 -7.33 -3.26
C ILE A 67 -8.30 -6.21 -2.85
N LEU A 68 -8.81 -5.17 -2.18
CA LEU A 68 -8.00 -4.04 -1.74
C LEU A 68 -6.97 -4.45 -0.68
N LEU A 69 -7.31 -5.36 0.23
CA LEU A 69 -6.38 -5.86 1.24
C LEU A 69 -5.25 -6.70 0.61
N ARG A 70 -5.55 -7.49 -0.43
CA ARG A 70 -4.52 -8.18 -1.21
C ARG A 70 -3.60 -7.21 -1.98
N LEU A 71 -4.14 -6.11 -2.49
CA LEU A 71 -3.33 -5.04 -3.07
C LEU A 71 -2.44 -4.38 -2.01
N ALA A 72 -2.96 -4.13 -0.81
CA ALA A 72 -2.18 -3.60 0.31
C ALA A 72 -1.04 -4.56 0.72
N THR A 73 -1.31 -5.87 0.73
CA THR A 73 -0.29 -6.91 0.97
C THR A 73 0.86 -6.82 -0.04
N ALA A 74 0.53 -6.75 -1.33
CA ALA A 74 1.52 -6.62 -2.39
C ALA A 74 2.27 -5.27 -2.31
N SER A 75 1.58 -4.19 -1.93
CA SER A 75 2.18 -2.86 -1.77
C SER A 75 3.18 -2.80 -0.61
N TRP A 76 2.91 -3.45 0.51
CA TRP A 76 3.87 -3.60 1.61
C TRP A 76 5.17 -4.25 1.13
N GLN A 77 5.06 -5.35 0.39
CA GLN A 77 6.21 -6.10 -0.15
C GLN A 77 7.00 -5.29 -1.19
N ALA A 78 6.30 -4.56 -2.05
CA ALA A 78 6.93 -3.71 -3.05
C ALA A 78 7.70 -2.58 -2.39
N TRP A 79 7.04 -1.81 -1.50
CA TRP A 79 7.65 -0.67 -0.84
C TRP A 79 8.86 -1.07 0.03
N SER A 80 8.76 -2.14 0.85
CA SER A 80 9.88 -2.57 1.69
C SER A 80 11.09 -2.99 0.86
N ARG A 81 10.87 -3.72 -0.24
CA ARG A 81 11.93 -4.12 -1.16
C ARG A 81 12.60 -2.91 -1.81
N ASP A 82 11.79 -2.02 -2.42
CA ASP A 82 12.27 -0.90 -3.21
C ASP A 82 13.07 0.09 -2.31
N LEU A 83 12.57 0.40 -1.11
CA LEU A 83 13.29 1.24 -0.15
C LEU A 83 14.55 0.55 0.39
N THR A 84 14.53 -0.76 0.65
CA THR A 84 15.71 -1.51 1.08
C THR A 84 16.81 -1.51 0.00
N GLU A 85 16.45 -1.69 -1.25
CA GLU A 85 17.36 -1.62 -2.39
C GLU A 85 17.98 -0.22 -2.52
N GLN A 86 17.15 0.83 -2.44
CA GLN A 86 17.59 2.23 -2.48
C GLN A 86 18.58 2.55 -1.36
N LEU A 87 18.30 2.15 -0.12
CA LEU A 87 19.18 2.40 1.02
C LEU A 87 20.48 1.62 0.93
N THR A 88 20.47 0.42 0.37
CA THR A 88 21.68 -0.38 0.15
C THR A 88 22.64 0.31 -0.81
N GLY A 89 22.14 1.02 -1.82
CA GLY A 89 22.94 1.79 -2.78
C GLY A 89 23.43 3.15 -2.29
N ALA A 90 22.81 3.72 -1.24
CA ALA A 90 23.08 5.08 -0.79
C ALA A 90 24.30 5.24 0.16
N GLY A 91 24.76 4.15 0.78
CA GLY A 91 25.79 4.20 1.82
C GLY A 91 25.27 4.74 3.17
N PRO A 92 26.17 5.07 4.13
CA PRO A 92 25.76 5.61 5.42
C PRO A 92 25.04 6.95 5.31
N LEU A 93 23.95 7.10 6.06
CA LEU A 93 23.12 8.30 6.07
C LEU A 93 23.09 8.92 7.48
N ASP A 94 22.77 10.20 7.55
CA ASP A 94 22.32 10.84 8.76
C ASP A 94 20.80 10.73 8.93
N ALA A 95 20.26 11.21 10.05
CA ALA A 95 18.84 11.16 10.35
C ALA A 95 17.97 11.87 9.28
N ASN A 96 18.45 12.99 8.74
CA ASN A 96 17.73 13.72 7.70
C ASN A 96 17.78 12.97 6.35
N GLY A 97 18.92 12.39 6.00
CA GLY A 97 19.08 11.58 4.80
C GLY A 97 18.16 10.36 4.82
N LEU A 98 18.11 9.62 5.92
CA LEU A 98 17.20 8.48 6.09
C LEU A 98 15.74 8.92 6.03
N ALA A 99 15.37 10.01 6.71
CA ALA A 99 14.01 10.54 6.67
C ALA A 99 13.56 10.94 5.26
N ARG A 100 14.45 11.59 4.48
CA ARG A 100 14.17 11.94 3.08
C ARG A 100 14.00 10.70 2.21
N SER A 101 14.87 9.70 2.36
CA SER A 101 14.72 8.44 1.60
C SER A 101 13.38 7.77 1.86
N ILE A 102 12.94 7.71 3.12
CA ILE A 102 11.63 7.16 3.50
C ILE A 102 10.48 7.98 2.89
N ALA A 103 10.54 9.31 3.01
CA ALA A 103 9.49 10.19 2.51
C ALA A 103 9.35 10.14 0.99
N ALA A 104 10.46 10.22 0.26
CA ALA A 104 10.50 10.12 -1.19
C ALA A 104 10.00 8.75 -1.68
N SER A 105 10.47 7.67 -1.06
CA SER A 105 10.00 6.31 -1.40
C SER A 105 8.50 6.14 -1.19
N LEU A 106 7.92 6.70 -0.12
CA LEU A 106 6.46 6.68 0.09
C LEU A 106 5.71 7.50 -0.98
N ALA A 107 6.27 8.64 -1.41
CA ALA A 107 5.68 9.45 -2.48
C ALA A 107 5.65 8.71 -3.83
N GLU A 108 6.62 7.83 -4.09
CA GLU A 108 6.65 6.96 -5.26
C GLU A 108 5.66 5.79 -5.19
N HIS A 109 5.02 5.58 -4.02
CA HIS A 109 4.05 4.52 -3.78
C HIS A 109 2.64 5.08 -3.43
N PRO A 110 2.02 5.89 -4.31
CA PRO A 110 0.75 6.57 -4.01
C PRO A 110 -0.40 5.61 -3.67
N LEU A 111 -0.49 4.49 -4.40
CA LEU A 111 -1.49 3.47 -4.13
C LEU A 111 -1.32 2.86 -2.72
N PHE A 112 -0.08 2.66 -2.27
CA PHE A 112 0.19 2.16 -0.92
C PHE A 112 -0.29 3.14 0.15
N CYS A 113 0.03 4.43 0.02
CA CYS A 113 -0.42 5.46 0.95
C CYS A 113 -1.96 5.54 1.02
N ASP A 114 -2.65 5.44 -0.13
CA ASP A 114 -4.11 5.45 -0.19
C ASP A 114 -4.72 4.17 0.41
N LEU A 115 -4.15 2.99 0.15
CA LEU A 115 -4.60 1.73 0.74
C LEU A 115 -4.44 1.72 2.27
N LEU A 116 -3.32 2.26 2.79
CA LEU A 116 -3.10 2.38 4.24
C LEU A 116 -4.16 3.25 4.92
N ALA A 117 -4.65 4.30 4.26
CA ALA A 117 -5.72 5.16 4.79
C ALA A 117 -7.02 4.40 5.06
N HIS A 118 -7.25 3.31 4.36
CA HIS A 118 -8.46 2.51 4.46
C HIS A 118 -8.27 1.18 5.21
N ALA A 119 -7.03 0.70 5.38
CA ALA A 119 -6.75 -0.62 5.91
C ALA A 119 -7.38 -0.85 7.29
N ALA A 120 -6.99 -0.08 8.30
CA ALA A 120 -7.47 -0.25 9.67
C ALA A 120 -8.94 0.12 9.87
N VAL A 121 -9.49 1.01 9.04
CA VAL A 121 -10.86 1.53 9.21
C VAL A 121 -11.90 0.60 8.60
N SER A 122 -11.63 0.05 7.43
CA SER A 122 -12.62 -0.72 6.66
C SER A 122 -12.11 -2.05 6.11
N LEU A 123 -10.90 -2.11 5.55
CA LEU A 123 -10.46 -3.30 4.81
C LEU A 123 -10.25 -4.52 5.70
N GLU A 124 -9.90 -4.34 6.96
CA GLU A 124 -9.63 -5.43 7.91
C GLU A 124 -10.90 -6.03 8.54
N ARG A 125 -12.08 -5.43 8.32
CA ARG A 125 -13.30 -5.79 9.08
C ARG A 125 -14.14 -6.87 8.42
N GLU A 126 -14.17 -6.92 7.10
CA GLU A 126 -15.11 -7.77 6.34
C GLU A 126 -14.36 -8.64 5.32
N VAL A 127 -13.27 -9.30 5.76
CA VAL A 127 -12.43 -10.14 4.91
C VAL A 127 -12.24 -11.52 5.53
N PRO A 128 -11.95 -12.56 4.74
CA PRO A 128 -11.56 -13.87 5.24
C PRO A 128 -10.35 -13.78 6.17
N ILE A 129 -10.35 -14.56 7.25
CA ILE A 129 -9.27 -14.57 8.25
C ILE A 129 -7.90 -14.86 7.64
N ASP A 130 -7.84 -15.75 6.65
CA ASP A 130 -6.59 -16.09 5.96
C ASP A 130 -6.03 -14.89 5.19
N CYS A 131 -6.89 -14.10 4.54
CA CYS A 131 -6.48 -12.87 3.86
C CYS A 131 -5.93 -11.83 4.85
N LEU A 132 -6.59 -11.68 6.00
CA LEU A 132 -6.11 -10.81 7.07
C LEU A 132 -4.77 -11.28 7.64
N HIS A 133 -4.60 -12.59 7.85
CA HIS A 133 -3.35 -13.19 8.31
C HIS A 133 -2.21 -12.93 7.30
N GLU A 134 -2.44 -13.13 6.00
CA GLU A 134 -1.47 -12.83 4.94
C GLU A 134 -1.04 -11.36 4.98
N TYR A 135 -1.99 -10.45 5.08
CA TYR A 135 -1.74 -9.00 5.16
C TYR A 135 -0.88 -8.62 6.39
N LYS A 136 -1.30 -9.04 7.58
CA LYS A 136 -0.57 -8.75 8.82
C LYS A 136 0.84 -9.35 8.82
N SER A 137 0.97 -10.56 8.31
CA SER A 137 2.28 -11.23 8.18
C SER A 137 3.20 -10.51 7.20
N ALA A 138 2.66 -10.01 6.09
CA ALA A 138 3.44 -9.22 5.13
C ALA A 138 3.88 -7.88 5.72
N ALA A 139 2.99 -7.18 6.42
CA ALA A 139 3.31 -5.92 7.09
C ALA A 139 4.41 -6.09 8.17
N ILE A 140 4.32 -7.13 9.00
CA ILE A 140 5.32 -7.42 10.03
C ILE A 140 6.69 -7.71 9.38
N ARG A 141 6.74 -8.57 8.36
CA ARG A 141 7.99 -8.85 7.64
C ARG A 141 8.58 -7.60 7.00
N ALA A 142 7.77 -6.77 6.35
CA ALA A 142 8.22 -5.53 5.74
C ALA A 142 8.83 -4.58 6.78
N VAL A 143 8.19 -4.43 7.94
CA VAL A 143 8.72 -3.61 9.05
C VAL A 143 10.05 -4.17 9.56
N ASP A 144 10.20 -5.50 9.67
CA ASP A 144 11.45 -6.13 10.09
C ASP A 144 12.59 -5.91 9.09
N GLU A 145 12.31 -6.09 7.79
CA GLU A 145 13.26 -5.85 6.69
C GLU A 145 13.71 -4.40 6.64
N LEU A 146 12.78 -3.46 6.79
CA LEU A 146 13.08 -2.03 6.84
C LEU A 146 13.88 -1.65 8.08
N ALA A 147 13.57 -2.20 9.26
CA ALA A 147 14.34 -1.96 10.48
C ALA A 147 15.79 -2.38 10.34
N ASP A 148 16.05 -3.53 9.66
CA ASP A 148 17.40 -3.98 9.34
C ASP A 148 18.08 -3.04 8.34
N ALA A 149 17.37 -2.55 7.32
CA ALA A 149 17.89 -1.61 6.33
C ALA A 149 18.22 -0.25 6.97
N PHE A 150 17.35 0.25 7.84
CA PHE A 150 17.54 1.51 8.57
C PHE A 150 18.77 1.44 9.49
N HIS A 151 18.94 0.35 10.26
CA HIS A 151 20.11 0.15 11.10
C HIS A 151 21.40 0.09 10.28
N ARG A 152 21.40 -0.56 9.10
CA ARG A 152 22.57 -0.56 8.22
C ARG A 152 22.90 0.83 7.68
N ALA A 153 21.89 1.60 7.29
CA ALA A 153 22.06 2.95 6.75
C ALA A 153 22.45 3.97 7.84
N LEU A 154 21.94 3.81 9.06
CA LEU A 154 22.20 4.67 10.23
C LEU A 154 22.46 3.79 11.47
N PRO A 155 23.71 3.37 11.74
CA PRO A 155 24.03 2.46 12.86
C PRO A 155 23.70 3.00 14.26
N ALA A 156 23.57 4.31 14.42
CA ALA A 156 23.11 4.91 15.68
C ALA A 156 21.63 4.61 16.00
N LEU A 157 20.84 4.25 14.99
CA LEU A 157 19.44 3.82 15.16
C LEU A 157 19.43 2.29 15.38
N SER A 158 19.01 1.86 16.57
CA SER A 158 18.89 0.41 16.82
C SER A 158 17.80 -0.23 15.93
N ARG A 159 17.85 -1.55 15.73
CA ARG A 159 16.81 -2.29 15.01
C ARG A 159 15.42 -2.09 15.64
N ALA A 160 15.33 -2.06 16.96
CA ALA A 160 14.08 -1.83 17.67
C ALA A 160 13.52 -0.43 17.35
N ASP A 161 14.37 0.59 17.36
CA ASP A 161 13.99 1.95 17.01
C ASP A 161 13.65 2.09 15.52
N GLY A 162 14.33 1.35 14.65
CA GLY A 162 14.00 1.24 13.22
C GLY A 162 12.57 0.73 12.98
N ARG A 163 12.09 -0.21 13.79
CA ARG A 163 10.67 -0.65 13.76
C ARG A 163 9.71 0.48 14.10
N GLU A 164 10.04 1.27 15.12
CA GLU A 164 9.23 2.44 15.51
C GLU A 164 9.20 3.50 14.40
N VAL A 165 10.33 3.74 13.73
CA VAL A 165 10.40 4.64 12.57
C VAL A 165 9.52 4.13 11.42
N ALA A 166 9.59 2.84 11.07
CA ALA A 166 8.76 2.25 10.02
C ALA A 166 7.26 2.30 10.37
N ALA A 167 6.91 2.00 11.64
CA ALA A 167 5.55 2.08 12.14
C ALA A 167 5.02 3.53 12.08
N ALA A 168 5.81 4.50 12.54
CA ALA A 168 5.43 5.92 12.48
C ALA A 168 5.29 6.41 11.04
N ALA A 169 6.22 6.05 10.13
CA ALA A 169 6.16 6.42 8.73
C ALA A 169 4.86 5.95 8.08
N THR A 170 4.49 4.68 8.29
CA THR A 170 3.27 4.10 7.71
C THR A 170 1.98 4.53 8.39
N ALA A 171 2.05 5.01 9.64
CA ALA A 171 0.91 5.62 10.32
C ALA A 171 0.67 7.07 9.87
N LEU A 172 1.73 7.84 9.58
CA LEU A 172 1.65 9.24 9.16
C LEU A 172 1.37 9.38 7.66
N ALA A 173 1.97 8.50 6.83
CA ALA A 173 1.86 8.58 5.38
C ALA A 173 0.40 8.67 4.87
N PRO A 174 -0.55 7.84 5.30
CA PRO A 174 -1.92 7.91 4.81
C PRO A 174 -2.60 9.25 5.11
N ALA A 175 -2.36 9.84 6.29
CA ALA A 175 -2.94 11.13 6.66
C ALA A 175 -2.37 12.27 5.81
N PHE A 176 -1.04 12.35 5.70
CA PHE A 176 -0.40 13.40 4.91
C PHE A 176 -0.61 13.21 3.40
N TRP A 177 -0.75 11.96 2.94
CA TRP A 177 -1.12 11.70 1.56
C TRP A 177 -2.49 12.28 1.22
N GLN A 178 -3.50 12.08 2.08
CA GLN A 178 -4.84 12.65 1.89
C GLN A 178 -4.82 14.19 1.98
N TYR A 179 -4.00 14.79 2.83
CA TYR A 179 -3.86 16.26 2.93
C TYR A 179 -3.15 16.85 1.71
N ALA A 180 -2.17 16.15 1.14
CA ALA A 180 -1.42 16.57 -0.03
C ALA A 180 -2.21 16.36 -1.35
N ASN A 181 -3.17 15.44 -1.35
CA ASN A 181 -4.01 15.11 -2.50
C ASN A 181 -5.50 15.31 -2.16
N PRO A 182 -5.93 16.55 -1.86
CA PRO A 182 -7.30 16.84 -1.50
C PRO A 182 -8.24 16.59 -2.70
N GLY A 183 -9.50 16.28 -2.39
CA GLY A 183 -10.52 16.16 -3.41
C GLY A 183 -10.86 17.50 -4.05
N GLU A 184 -11.46 17.45 -5.23
CA GLU A 184 -11.82 18.61 -6.07
C GLU A 184 -12.53 19.75 -5.31
N THR A 185 -13.46 19.42 -4.41
CA THR A 185 -14.18 20.41 -3.59
C THR A 185 -13.25 21.22 -2.70
N LEU A 186 -12.27 20.56 -2.08
CA LEU A 186 -11.29 21.23 -1.18
C LEU A 186 -10.29 22.05 -2.00
N GLU A 187 -9.88 21.57 -3.17
CA GLU A 187 -9.06 22.35 -4.10
C GLU A 187 -9.77 23.65 -4.52
N LEU A 188 -11.03 23.57 -4.93
CA LEU A 188 -11.85 24.74 -5.25
C LEU A 188 -12.00 25.70 -4.07
N LEU A 189 -12.07 25.19 -2.84
CA LEU A 189 -12.10 26.03 -1.65
C LEU A 189 -10.79 26.79 -1.46
N TYR A 190 -9.63 26.13 -1.62
CA TYR A 190 -8.32 26.79 -1.51
C TYR A 190 -8.10 27.84 -2.60
N GLU A 191 -8.64 27.64 -3.80
CA GLU A 191 -8.62 28.64 -4.87
C GLU A 191 -9.47 29.88 -4.55
N ARG A 192 -10.66 29.67 -3.96
CA ARG A 192 -11.61 30.75 -3.64
C ARG A 192 -11.26 31.49 -2.36
N VAL A 193 -10.53 30.87 -1.44
CA VAL A 193 -10.20 31.43 -0.11
C VAL A 193 -8.70 31.30 0.10
N PRO A 194 -7.87 32.21 -0.46
CA PRO A 194 -6.42 32.12 -0.41
C PRO A 194 -5.84 32.02 1.03
N GLN A 195 -6.54 32.56 2.02
CA GLN A 195 -6.13 32.47 3.43
C GLN A 195 -6.07 31.03 3.94
N LEU A 196 -6.85 30.11 3.34
CA LEU A 196 -6.83 28.69 3.67
C LEU A 196 -5.74 27.92 2.91
N ALA A 197 -5.14 28.50 1.88
CA ALA A 197 -4.10 27.87 1.09
C ALA A 197 -2.85 27.52 1.95
N SER A 198 -2.65 28.20 3.07
CA SER A 198 -1.59 27.87 4.05
C SER A 198 -1.79 26.50 4.75
N ALA A 199 -3.01 25.93 4.66
CA ALA A 199 -3.31 24.58 5.16
C ALA A 199 -2.92 23.47 4.15
N ARG A 200 -2.50 23.82 2.93
CA ARG A 200 -1.97 22.83 1.96
C ARG A 200 -0.76 22.12 2.57
N CYS A 201 -0.69 20.83 2.34
CA CYS A 201 0.39 20.01 2.85
C CYS A 201 1.24 19.51 1.67
N ASP A 202 2.55 19.76 1.76
CA ASP A 202 3.52 19.11 0.88
C ASP A 202 3.96 17.81 1.53
N PHE A 203 3.65 16.68 0.90
CA PHE A 203 3.85 15.35 1.47
C PHE A 203 5.29 15.09 1.92
N GLU A 204 6.24 15.12 0.98
CA GLU A 204 7.64 14.77 1.26
C GLU A 204 8.30 15.70 2.28
N PRO A 205 8.21 17.05 2.17
CA PRO A 205 8.78 17.95 3.16
C PRO A 205 8.20 17.74 4.57
N ARG A 206 6.89 17.53 4.67
CA ARG A 206 6.23 17.30 5.96
C ARG A 206 6.66 15.99 6.60
N MET A 207 6.67 14.91 5.83
CA MET A 207 7.15 13.60 6.28
C MET A 207 8.61 13.67 6.71
N THR A 208 9.46 14.30 5.91
CA THR A 208 10.89 14.43 6.20
C THR A 208 11.13 15.13 7.54
N VAL A 209 10.46 16.25 7.80
CA VAL A 209 10.63 17.00 9.06
C VAL A 209 10.26 16.15 10.26
N LEU A 210 9.11 15.47 10.23
CA LEU A 210 8.63 14.69 11.37
C LEU A 210 9.47 13.42 11.58
N LEU A 211 9.83 12.73 10.51
CA LEU A 211 10.67 11.54 10.61
C LEU A 211 12.10 11.89 11.05
N THR A 212 12.66 13.02 10.60
CA THR A 212 13.96 13.50 11.10
C THR A 212 13.94 13.75 12.61
N ALA A 213 12.90 14.42 13.10
CA ALA A 213 12.75 14.66 14.53
C ALA A 213 12.61 13.36 15.33
N LEU A 214 11.81 12.40 14.84
CA LEU A 214 11.65 11.08 15.44
C LEU A 214 12.97 10.30 15.46
N ILE A 215 13.66 10.22 14.32
CA ILE A 215 14.93 9.46 14.19
C ILE A 215 15.99 10.06 15.11
N ASN A 216 16.14 11.38 15.17
CA ASN A 216 17.07 12.04 16.10
C ASN A 216 16.73 11.75 17.57
N GLY A 217 15.44 11.75 17.94
CA GLY A 217 15.01 11.42 19.29
C GLY A 217 15.30 9.98 19.68
N LEU A 218 15.15 9.03 18.75
CA LEU A 218 15.40 7.61 18.97
C LEU A 218 16.90 7.25 18.94
N ALA A 219 17.67 7.87 18.06
CA ALA A 219 19.12 7.65 17.92
C ALA A 219 19.95 8.39 18.96
N GLY A 220 19.37 9.34 19.72
CA GLY A 220 20.02 10.10 20.77
C GLY A 220 20.28 9.29 22.05
N PRO A 221 21.06 9.85 23.00
CA PRO A 221 21.30 9.20 24.28
C PRO A 221 19.98 9.05 25.03
N ARG A 222 19.66 7.83 25.44
CA ARG A 222 18.51 7.55 26.31
C ARG A 222 18.86 7.99 27.73
N THR A 223 18.16 9.02 28.25
CA THR A 223 18.22 9.44 29.67
C THR A 223 17.51 8.45 30.56
#